data_d96ce5697b24ff4afb764448a598c1f8
#
_entry.id   d96ce5697b24ff4afb764448a598c1f8
#
_cell.length_a   1.000
_cell.length_b   1.000
_cell.length_c   1.000
_cell.angle_alpha   90.00
_cell.angle_beta   90.00
_cell.angle_gamma   90.00
#
_symmetry.space_group_name_H-M   'P 1'
#
loop_
_entity.id
_entity.type
_entity.pdbx_description
1 polymer ?
#
loop_
_entity_poly.entity_id
_entity_poly.type
_entity_poly.pdbx_seq_one_letter_code
_entity_poly.pdbx_strand_id
1 'polypeptide(L)'
;NYNPSYDIFFSGQTTSPYRREIIDYLHSQDFNFFGRAENFKIPFKEYLSVMYNSSINLALEGKGEFTFRHLEILASCSFMICSSSINDLELPIPLIDGKHFVSFKNKEDLLEKINFYLKNKELREEIALNGRNILEKYYSPKKHGEILFGKIFS
;
A
#
# COMPACT_ATOMS: atom_id res chain seq x y z
N ASN A 1 -4.55 -6.71 22.55
CA ASN A 1 -3.72 -5.51 22.24
C ASN A 1 -2.70 -5.89 21.20
N TYR A 2 -3.06 -5.65 19.92
CA TYR A 2 -2.16 -5.79 18.81
C TYR A 2 -1.17 -4.61 18.80
N ASN A 3 0.10 -4.90 18.99
CA ASN A 3 1.16 -3.92 18.88
C ASN A 3 1.96 -4.24 17.61
N PRO A 4 1.94 -3.34 16.60
CA PRO A 4 2.67 -3.60 15.36
C PRO A 4 4.16 -3.79 15.63
N SER A 5 4.78 -4.74 14.94
CA SER A 5 6.22 -5.01 15.06
C SER A 5 7.07 -3.97 14.34
N TYR A 6 6.48 -3.29 13.33
CA TYR A 6 7.16 -2.26 12.56
C TYR A 6 6.27 -1.03 12.38
N ASP A 7 6.89 0.15 12.34
CA ASP A 7 6.22 1.40 12.01
C ASP A 7 5.85 1.42 10.53
N ILE A 8 6.82 1.02 9.69
CA ILE A 8 6.70 1.09 8.23
C ILE A 8 7.22 -0.19 7.61
N PHE A 9 6.52 -0.68 6.59
CA PHE A 9 6.94 -1.80 5.76
C PHE A 9 6.95 -1.43 4.28
N PHE A 10 8.05 -1.79 3.62
CA PHE A 10 8.16 -1.84 2.17
C PHE A 10 8.96 -3.08 1.76
N SER A 11 8.46 -3.81 0.77
CA SER A 11 9.20 -4.88 0.12
C SER A 11 8.97 -4.79 -1.39
N GLY A 12 10.00 -4.65 -2.16
CA GLY A 12 9.94 -4.55 -3.61
C GLY A 12 11.31 -4.39 -4.22
N GLN A 13 11.38 -4.58 -5.53
CA GLN A 13 12.62 -4.36 -6.26
C GLN A 13 12.95 -2.86 -6.28
N THR A 14 14.23 -2.54 -6.11
CA THR A 14 14.74 -1.17 -6.07
C THR A 14 15.51 -0.81 -7.33
N THR A 15 15.07 -1.32 -8.46
CA THR A 15 15.63 -0.99 -9.78
C THR A 15 15.37 0.48 -10.18
N SER A 16 14.40 1.12 -9.53
CA SER A 16 14.04 2.52 -9.75
C SER A 16 14.87 3.44 -8.82
N PRO A 17 15.55 4.49 -9.35
CA PRO A 17 16.22 5.49 -8.52
C PRO A 17 15.27 6.16 -7.52
N TYR A 18 14.03 6.39 -7.92
CA TYR A 18 12.97 6.95 -7.07
C TYR A 18 12.72 6.10 -5.82
N ARG A 19 12.55 4.77 -5.98
CA ARG A 19 12.35 3.88 -4.82
C ARG A 19 13.55 3.88 -3.89
N ARG A 20 14.75 3.89 -4.45
CA ARG A 20 15.98 3.93 -3.66
C ARG A 20 16.07 5.22 -2.86
N GLU A 21 15.79 6.36 -3.47
CA GLU A 21 15.78 7.65 -2.78
C GLU A 21 14.81 7.66 -1.59
N ILE A 22 13.57 7.18 -1.78
CA ILE A 22 12.57 7.13 -0.70
C ILE A 22 13.00 6.18 0.42
N ILE A 23 13.52 5.00 0.08
CA ILE A 23 13.94 4.02 1.07
C ILE A 23 15.14 4.51 1.87
N ASP A 24 16.15 5.07 1.22
CA ASP A 24 17.33 5.64 1.87
C ASP A 24 16.93 6.81 2.79
N TYR A 25 16.01 7.65 2.33
CA TYR A 25 15.46 8.74 3.13
C TYR A 25 14.76 8.23 4.40
N LEU A 26 13.92 7.18 4.29
CA LEU A 26 13.24 6.60 5.45
C LEU A 26 14.20 5.90 6.41
N HIS A 27 15.26 5.27 5.90
CA HIS A 27 16.31 4.70 6.76
C HIS A 27 17.12 5.77 7.51
N SER A 28 17.17 6.99 7.01
CA SER A 28 17.80 8.13 7.71
C SER A 28 16.93 8.74 8.81
N GLN A 29 15.66 8.34 8.90
CA GLN A 29 14.72 8.78 9.93
C GLN A 29 14.68 7.78 11.10
N ASP A 30 14.16 8.24 12.25
CA ASP A 30 14.01 7.41 13.46
C ASP A 30 12.68 6.63 13.46
N PHE A 31 12.57 5.67 12.53
CA PHE A 31 11.44 4.74 12.45
C PHE A 31 11.92 3.29 12.55
N ASN A 32 11.10 2.43 13.14
CA ASN A 32 11.26 0.99 13.00
C ASN A 32 10.80 0.56 11.61
N PHE A 33 11.70 0.70 10.63
CA PHE A 33 11.43 0.50 9.21
C PHE A 33 11.93 -0.86 8.72
N PHE A 34 11.00 -1.71 8.28
CA PHE A 34 11.33 -2.90 7.51
C PHE A 34 11.20 -2.56 6.02
N GLY A 35 12.30 -2.22 5.42
CA GLY A 35 12.39 -1.92 4.00
C GLY A 35 13.80 -2.19 3.49
N ARG A 36 13.92 -2.85 2.35
CA ARG A 36 15.22 -3.10 1.75
C ARG A 36 15.27 -2.61 0.32
N ALA A 37 16.37 -1.92 0.04
CA ALA A 37 16.72 -1.41 -1.27
C ALA A 37 17.33 -2.46 -2.21
N GLU A 38 17.44 -3.72 -1.80
CA GLU A 38 18.07 -4.79 -2.57
C GLU A 38 17.06 -5.86 -2.99
N ASN A 39 17.44 -6.70 -3.97
CA ASN A 39 16.66 -7.83 -4.48
C ASN A 39 16.47 -8.93 -3.42
N PHE A 40 15.96 -8.57 -2.28
CA PHE A 40 15.72 -9.51 -1.18
C PHE A 40 14.34 -10.12 -1.31
N LYS A 41 14.31 -11.41 -1.57
CA LYS A 41 13.09 -12.21 -1.54
C LYS A 41 12.88 -12.75 -0.15
N ILE A 42 11.81 -12.31 0.52
CA ILE A 42 11.30 -12.99 1.71
C ILE A 42 10.24 -14.02 1.29
N PRO A 43 10.12 -15.16 1.99
CA PRO A 43 9.05 -16.10 1.74
C PRO A 43 7.68 -15.42 1.82
N PHE A 44 6.75 -15.82 0.95
CA PHE A 44 5.44 -15.15 0.84
C PHE A 44 4.67 -15.12 2.17
N LYS A 45 4.74 -16.19 2.94
CA LYS A 45 4.11 -16.26 4.26
C LYS A 45 4.70 -15.23 5.24
N GLU A 46 6.02 -15.07 5.23
CA GLU A 46 6.70 -14.07 6.04
C GLU A 46 6.37 -12.65 5.58
N TYR A 47 6.34 -12.43 4.27
CA TYR A 47 5.91 -11.18 3.65
C TYR A 47 4.52 -10.74 4.13
N LEU A 48 3.53 -11.65 4.10
CA LEU A 48 2.19 -11.36 4.59
C LEU A 48 2.18 -11.09 6.10
N SER A 49 2.98 -11.83 6.87
CA SER A 49 3.09 -11.62 8.31
C SER A 49 3.66 -10.25 8.65
N VAL A 50 4.73 -9.82 7.96
CA VAL A 50 5.32 -8.49 8.16
C VAL A 50 4.35 -7.39 7.74
N MET A 51 3.68 -7.54 6.59
CA MET A 51 2.66 -6.61 6.12
C MET A 51 1.55 -6.41 7.16
N TYR A 52 1.00 -7.50 7.66
CA TYR A 52 -0.05 -7.47 8.67
C TYR A 52 0.41 -6.87 10.01
N ASN A 53 1.69 -7.11 10.38
CA ASN A 53 2.30 -6.64 11.62
C ASN A 53 2.99 -5.26 11.49
N SER A 54 2.65 -4.48 10.48
CA SER A 54 3.18 -3.13 10.27
C SER A 54 2.08 -2.10 10.37
N SER A 55 2.38 -0.94 10.97
CA SER A 55 1.42 0.16 11.09
C SER A 55 1.09 0.79 9.73
N ILE A 56 2.10 0.95 8.89
CA ILE A 56 2.03 1.59 7.57
C ILE A 56 2.70 0.69 6.54
N ASN A 57 2.00 0.43 5.45
CA ASN A 57 2.52 -0.31 4.32
C ASN A 57 2.69 0.61 3.12
N LEU A 58 3.90 0.68 2.56
CA LEU A 58 4.20 1.53 1.41
C LEU A 58 4.00 0.78 0.09
N ALA A 59 3.31 1.43 -0.83
CA ALA A 59 3.20 1.01 -2.22
C ALA A 59 3.82 2.09 -3.12
N LEU A 60 5.11 1.94 -3.41
CA LEU A 60 5.85 2.86 -4.27
C LEU A 60 5.70 2.46 -5.74
N GLU A 61 5.49 3.43 -6.62
CA GLU A 61 5.49 3.19 -8.06
C GLU A 61 6.78 2.52 -8.53
N GLY A 62 6.67 1.68 -9.54
CA GLY A 62 7.79 0.93 -10.08
C GLY A 62 7.84 1.01 -11.61
N LYS A 63 7.67 -0.13 -12.29
CA LYS A 63 7.44 -0.17 -13.74
C LYS A 63 6.03 0.29 -14.14
N GLY A 64 5.13 0.45 -13.17
CA GLY A 64 3.78 0.99 -13.30
C GLY A 64 3.34 1.63 -11.99
N GLU A 65 2.36 2.51 -12.08
CA GLU A 65 1.84 3.29 -10.94
C GLU A 65 0.99 2.44 -10.00
N PHE A 66 0.24 1.49 -10.58
CA PHE A 66 -0.60 0.54 -9.83
C PHE A 66 -0.06 -0.88 -10.01
N THR A 67 0.25 -1.54 -8.91
CA THR A 67 0.89 -2.86 -8.89
C THR A 67 0.12 -3.84 -8.01
N PHE A 68 0.46 -5.13 -8.09
CA PHE A 68 -0.09 -6.16 -7.20
C PHE A 68 0.03 -5.82 -5.72
N ARG A 69 1.05 -5.08 -5.33
CA ARG A 69 1.24 -4.64 -3.95
C ARG A 69 0.08 -3.81 -3.41
N HIS A 70 -0.48 -2.92 -4.21
CA HIS A 70 -1.66 -2.15 -3.82
C HIS A 70 -2.81 -3.10 -3.48
N LEU A 71 -3.06 -4.10 -4.33
CA LEU A 71 -4.11 -5.09 -4.11
C LEU A 71 -3.83 -5.98 -2.89
N GLU A 72 -2.58 -6.39 -2.69
CA GLU A 72 -2.18 -7.20 -1.54
C GLU A 72 -2.38 -6.46 -0.22
N ILE A 73 -2.00 -5.18 -0.15
CA ILE A 73 -2.20 -4.35 1.05
C ILE A 73 -3.69 -4.16 1.33
N LEU A 74 -4.49 -3.82 0.32
CA LEU A 74 -5.95 -3.70 0.48
C LEU A 74 -6.59 -5.03 0.91
N ALA A 75 -6.18 -6.15 0.28
CA ALA A 75 -6.69 -7.47 0.58
C ALA A 75 -6.36 -7.93 2.00
N SER A 76 -5.22 -7.53 2.54
CA SER A 76 -4.81 -7.84 3.92
C SER A 76 -5.45 -6.95 4.98
N CYS A 77 -6.33 -6.02 4.60
CA CYS A 77 -6.90 -5.02 5.50
C CYS A 77 -5.83 -4.20 6.23
N SER A 78 -4.76 -3.86 5.51
CA SER A 78 -3.63 -3.09 6.02
C SER A 78 -3.68 -1.64 5.53
N PHE A 79 -3.17 -0.72 6.35
CA PHE A 79 -3.12 0.69 5.98
C PHE A 79 -2.03 0.97 4.95
N MET A 80 -2.40 1.63 3.86
CA MET A 80 -1.54 1.92 2.72
C MET A 80 -1.24 3.41 2.56
N ILE A 81 0.05 3.73 2.43
CA ILE A 81 0.50 4.99 1.85
C ILE A 81 1.19 4.68 0.51
N CYS A 82 0.81 5.37 -0.55
CA CYS A 82 1.33 5.12 -1.90
C CYS A 82 1.69 6.42 -2.64
N SER A 83 2.44 6.26 -3.74
CA SER A 83 2.79 7.39 -4.62
C SER A 83 1.53 8.03 -5.21
N SER A 84 1.50 9.37 -5.31
CA SER A 84 0.31 10.12 -5.77
C SER A 84 -0.06 9.89 -7.23
N SER A 85 0.83 9.31 -8.04
CA SER A 85 0.58 8.93 -9.43
C SER A 85 -0.64 8.01 -9.62
N ILE A 86 -1.03 7.26 -8.58
CA ILE A 86 -2.26 6.44 -8.60
C ILE A 86 -3.52 7.27 -8.84
N ASN A 87 -3.53 8.53 -8.42
CA ASN A 87 -4.70 9.42 -8.55
C ASN A 87 -4.97 9.86 -10.00
N ASP A 88 -3.98 9.69 -10.89
CA ASP A 88 -4.09 10.04 -12.31
C ASP A 88 -4.58 8.85 -13.17
N LEU A 89 -4.85 7.71 -12.54
CA LEU A 89 -5.24 6.49 -13.23
C LEU A 89 -6.76 6.26 -13.21
N GLU A 90 -7.29 5.78 -14.32
CA GLU A 90 -8.61 5.15 -14.36
C GLU A 90 -8.50 3.70 -13.86
N LEU A 91 -8.81 3.49 -12.61
CA LEU A 91 -8.78 2.17 -11.99
C LEU A 91 -10.13 1.45 -12.15
N PRO A 92 -10.13 0.11 -12.28
CA PRO A 92 -11.38 -0.67 -12.30
C PRO A 92 -12.10 -0.67 -10.95
N ILE A 93 -11.44 -0.20 -9.91
CA ILE A 93 -11.97 -0.05 -8.55
C ILE A 93 -11.98 1.46 -8.24
N PRO A 94 -13.10 2.03 -7.77
CA PRO A 94 -13.19 3.45 -7.46
C PRO A 94 -12.50 3.79 -6.14
N LEU A 95 -11.17 3.72 -6.14
CA LEU A 95 -10.34 4.08 -4.99
C LEU A 95 -10.33 5.60 -4.80
N ILE A 96 -10.45 6.04 -3.56
CA ILE A 96 -10.49 7.45 -3.16
C ILE A 96 -9.38 7.70 -2.14
N ASP A 97 -8.51 8.65 -2.45
CA ASP A 97 -7.46 9.12 -1.55
C ASP A 97 -8.05 9.71 -0.26
N GLY A 98 -7.45 9.40 0.87
CA GLY A 98 -7.93 9.76 2.20
C GLY A 98 -9.07 8.88 2.74
N LYS A 99 -9.66 8.01 1.90
CA LYS A 99 -10.75 7.10 2.30
C LYS A 99 -10.37 5.63 2.24
N HIS A 100 -9.67 5.20 1.20
CA HIS A 100 -9.30 3.81 0.96
C HIS A 100 -7.79 3.58 1.06
N PHE A 101 -7.03 4.62 0.89
CA PHE A 101 -5.58 4.70 0.98
C PHE A 101 -5.18 6.17 1.21
N VAL A 102 -3.89 6.41 1.41
CA VAL A 102 -3.34 7.77 1.48
C VAL A 102 -2.23 7.90 0.45
N SER A 103 -2.22 8.97 -0.33
CA SER A 103 -1.13 9.24 -1.27
C SER A 103 -0.17 10.29 -0.74
N PHE A 104 1.07 10.30 -1.26
CA PHE A 104 2.07 11.33 -1.00
C PHE A 104 2.69 11.82 -2.31
N LYS A 105 3.11 13.10 -2.32
CA LYS A 105 3.64 13.78 -3.51
C LYS A 105 5.16 13.78 -3.57
N ASN A 106 5.82 13.90 -2.42
CA ASN A 106 7.26 13.94 -2.27
C ASN A 106 7.66 13.39 -0.90
N LYS A 107 8.98 13.29 -0.64
CA LYS A 107 9.48 12.69 0.61
C LYS A 107 9.14 13.50 1.86
N GLU A 108 9.00 14.81 1.75
CA GLU A 108 8.61 15.71 2.85
C GLU A 108 7.14 15.45 3.22
N ASP A 109 6.26 15.42 2.24
CA ASP A 109 4.83 15.07 2.42
C ASP A 109 4.67 13.65 2.97
N LEU A 110 5.49 12.69 2.49
CA LEU A 110 5.52 11.33 3.03
C LEU A 110 5.86 11.32 4.52
N LEU A 111 6.90 12.06 4.92
CA LEU A 111 7.32 12.13 6.32
C LEU A 111 6.23 12.72 7.22
N GLU A 112 5.57 13.78 6.79
CA GLU A 112 4.45 14.40 7.53
C GLU A 112 3.31 13.40 7.70
N LYS A 113 2.92 12.70 6.65
CA LYS A 113 1.87 11.69 6.66
C LYS A 113 2.22 10.49 7.55
N ILE A 114 3.44 9.99 7.47
CA ILE A 114 3.90 8.93 8.36
C ILE A 114 3.77 9.35 9.82
N ASN A 115 4.30 10.50 10.19
CA ASN A 115 4.23 11.01 11.56
C ASN A 115 2.79 11.23 12.05
N PHE A 116 1.92 11.72 11.17
CA PHE A 116 0.50 11.89 11.49
C PHE A 116 -0.20 10.55 11.71
N TYR A 117 -0.07 9.63 10.75
CA TYR A 117 -0.79 8.36 10.80
C TYR A 117 -0.23 7.37 11.84
N LEU A 118 1.04 7.44 12.21
CA LEU A 118 1.56 6.65 13.33
C LEU A 118 0.87 7.00 14.66
N LYS A 119 0.50 8.27 14.85
CA LYS A 119 -0.21 8.74 16.04
C LYS A 119 -1.73 8.52 16.00
N ASN A 120 -2.31 8.21 14.84
CA ASN A 120 -3.74 8.11 14.63
C ASN A 120 -4.15 6.68 14.23
N LYS A 121 -4.03 5.75 15.16
CA LYS A 121 -4.30 4.32 14.93
C LYS A 121 -5.72 4.06 14.42
N GLU A 122 -6.73 4.66 15.07
CA GLU A 122 -8.14 4.44 14.71
C GLU A 122 -8.42 4.87 13.26
N LEU A 123 -7.85 6.00 12.83
CA LEU A 123 -7.99 6.48 11.47
C LEU A 123 -7.31 5.55 10.45
N ARG A 124 -6.13 4.99 10.79
CA ARG A 124 -5.48 3.97 9.94
C ARG A 124 -6.37 2.74 9.77
N GLU A 125 -6.94 2.25 10.86
CA GLU A 125 -7.81 1.07 10.87
C GLU A 125 -9.09 1.32 10.06
N GLU A 126 -9.68 2.50 10.17
CA GLU A 126 -10.85 2.90 9.36
C GLU A 126 -10.53 2.91 7.86
N ILE A 127 -9.44 3.56 7.46
CA ILE A 127 -9.01 3.63 6.06
C ILE A 127 -8.68 2.23 5.52
N ALA A 128 -7.99 1.40 6.30
CA ALA A 128 -7.67 0.02 5.93
C ALA A 128 -8.93 -0.82 5.71
N LEU A 129 -9.91 -0.70 6.60
CA LEU A 129 -11.19 -1.39 6.47
C LEU A 129 -11.98 -0.91 5.24
N ASN A 130 -12.02 0.38 4.99
CA ASN A 130 -12.65 0.95 3.80
C ASN A 130 -11.98 0.44 2.52
N GLY A 131 -10.65 0.35 2.50
CA GLY A 131 -9.88 -0.19 1.39
C GLY A 131 -10.19 -1.67 1.13
N ARG A 132 -10.27 -2.49 2.18
CA ARG A 132 -10.66 -3.89 2.08
C ARG A 132 -12.09 -4.04 1.54
N ASN A 133 -13.03 -3.28 2.06
CA ASN A 133 -14.43 -3.37 1.68
C ASN A 133 -14.65 -2.98 0.21
N ILE A 134 -14.01 -1.93 -0.28
CA ILE A 134 -14.11 -1.54 -1.69
C ILE A 134 -13.48 -2.58 -2.61
N LEU A 135 -12.37 -3.18 -2.22
CA LEU A 135 -11.74 -4.26 -2.96
C LEU A 135 -12.66 -5.47 -3.08
N GLU A 136 -13.25 -5.93 -1.98
CA GLU A 136 -14.18 -7.07 -1.98
C GLU A 136 -15.42 -6.81 -2.84
N LYS A 137 -15.93 -5.58 -2.80
CA LYS A 137 -17.11 -5.20 -3.59
C LYS A 137 -16.86 -5.25 -5.10
N TYR A 138 -15.69 -4.83 -5.57
CA TYR A 138 -15.40 -4.65 -7.00
C TYR A 138 -14.45 -5.70 -7.58
N TYR A 139 -13.70 -6.42 -6.75
CA TYR A 139 -12.63 -7.31 -7.19
C TYR A 139 -12.79 -8.76 -6.73
N SER A 140 -13.99 -9.16 -6.31
CA SER A 140 -14.23 -10.58 -6.03
C SER A 140 -14.15 -11.40 -7.34
N PRO A 141 -13.71 -12.66 -7.31
CA PRO A 141 -13.67 -13.52 -8.51
C PRO A 141 -15.02 -13.59 -9.24
N LYS A 142 -16.11 -13.61 -8.49
CA LYS A 142 -17.48 -13.61 -9.03
C LYS A 142 -17.75 -12.31 -9.79
N LYS A 143 -17.46 -11.17 -9.17
CA LYS A 143 -17.69 -9.84 -9.77
C LYS A 143 -16.83 -9.63 -11.01
N HIS A 144 -15.58 -10.07 -10.97
CA HIS A 144 -14.67 -10.01 -12.10
C HIS A 144 -15.17 -10.86 -13.27
N GLY A 145 -15.67 -12.05 -12.98
CA GLY A 145 -16.34 -12.92 -13.97
C GLY A 145 -17.56 -12.25 -14.59
N GLU A 146 -18.44 -11.63 -13.80
CA GLU A 146 -19.62 -10.91 -14.29
C GLU A 146 -19.24 -9.74 -15.21
N ILE A 147 -18.20 -8.97 -14.87
CA ILE A 147 -17.72 -7.84 -15.70
C ILE A 147 -17.15 -8.36 -17.02
N LEU A 148 -16.31 -9.41 -16.99
CA LEU A 148 -15.75 -10.01 -18.19
C LEU A 148 -16.85 -10.58 -19.09
N PHE A 149 -17.79 -11.31 -18.50
CA PHE A 149 -18.93 -11.91 -19.22
C PHE A 149 -19.79 -10.83 -19.88
N GLY A 150 -20.11 -9.76 -19.16
CA GLY A 150 -20.84 -8.63 -19.71
C GLY A 150 -20.12 -7.94 -20.87
N LYS A 151 -18.79 -7.82 -20.84
CA LYS A 151 -17.98 -7.24 -21.94
C LYS A 151 -17.91 -8.17 -23.16
N ILE A 152 -17.96 -9.49 -22.98
CA ILE A 152 -17.89 -10.46 -24.08
C ILE A 152 -19.23 -10.59 -24.79
N PHE A 153 -20.35 -10.48 -24.07
CA PHE A 153 -21.70 -10.73 -24.59
C PHE A 153 -22.57 -9.48 -24.74
N SER A 154 -22.03 -8.33 -24.48
CA SER A 154 -22.68 -7.04 -24.83
C SER A 154 -22.23 -6.58 -26.21
#